data_ffcd3c71736d4ea5f081c3a81cf5d6c8
#
_entry.id   ffcd3c71736d4ea5f081c3a81cf5d6c8
#
_cell.length_a   1.000
_cell.length_b   1.000
_cell.length_c   1.000
_cell.angle_alpha   90.00
_cell.angle_beta   90.00
_cell.angle_gamma   90.00
#
_symmetry.space_group_name_H-M   'P 1'
#
loop_
_entity.id
_entity.type
_entity.pdbx_description
1 polymer ?
#
loop_
_entity_poly.entity_id
_entity_poly.type
_entity_poly.pdbx_seq_one_letter_code
_entity_poly.pdbx_strand_id
1 'polypeptide(L)'
;TFTHALRDEMGERYLASFLQTVSGGKTFTKGGWGEPEILETMLDAYETTGQKQYLDAFTSVYNYFKKKVGTDWLHLVYEDAYKWYGHDFNDDVMWMIIAAARAYQLTGQKVYINDAKRAFDGIWQRAYNQWGMLRWAEKSGGENGTNSCINGPAEVAACYIAMGLGDESYYEKARALYDNQRRYLFNAESGAVYDCFTWNAETNIPGSYSFWSSTYNQGTMLGAATLLYNHYGDSFYLQDAQKIVDYSLNHLCNSDGIINVCQTVEGDLCGFKGILMRYMRQYATRFNVPSIMTWMQRNALHAYSNRNSKGITSSAWLTKAAEDGTYGDKRYDNQSFGCSTAVSAAFNAFAPTSGIVKEAWQVFQAEDFDYAQGVY
;
A
#
# COMPACT_ATOMS: atom_id res chain seq x y z
N THR A 1 1.77 -25.51 -9.87
CA THR A 1 1.43 -24.19 -10.45
C THR A 1 0.30 -23.57 -9.66
N PHE A 2 0.43 -22.31 -9.29
CA PHE A 2 -0.66 -21.56 -8.66
C PHE A 2 -1.71 -21.22 -9.69
N THR A 3 -2.98 -21.47 -9.39
CA THR A 3 -4.09 -21.35 -10.35
C THR A 3 -5.13 -20.32 -9.88
N HIS A 4 -5.98 -19.88 -10.78
CA HIS A 4 -7.13 -19.03 -10.45
C HIS A 4 -8.04 -19.68 -9.40
N ALA A 5 -8.24 -21.00 -9.47
CA ALA A 5 -9.05 -21.72 -8.49
C ALA A 5 -8.46 -21.67 -7.08
N LEU A 6 -7.14 -21.78 -6.93
CA LEU A 6 -6.48 -21.65 -5.63
C LEU A 6 -6.54 -20.21 -5.11
N ARG A 7 -6.37 -19.22 -5.99
CA ARG A 7 -6.57 -17.80 -5.66
C ARG A 7 -7.98 -17.56 -5.12
N ASP A 8 -8.98 -18.04 -5.83
CA ASP A 8 -10.39 -17.84 -5.48
C ASP A 8 -10.73 -18.54 -4.16
N GLU A 9 -10.24 -19.76 -3.94
CA GLU A 9 -10.39 -20.46 -2.66
C GLU A 9 -9.79 -19.64 -1.50
N MET A 10 -8.58 -19.11 -1.64
CA MET A 10 -7.95 -18.26 -0.61
C MET A 10 -8.78 -17.02 -0.34
N GLY A 11 -9.24 -16.35 -1.38
CA GLY A 11 -10.04 -15.12 -1.28
C GLY A 11 -11.39 -15.35 -0.62
N GLU A 12 -12.11 -16.40 -0.98
CA GLU A 12 -13.41 -16.73 -0.39
C GLU A 12 -13.29 -17.08 1.09
N ARG A 13 -12.27 -17.85 1.47
CA ARG A 13 -12.04 -18.18 2.89
C ARG A 13 -11.66 -16.97 3.70
N TYR A 14 -10.80 -16.11 3.16
CA TYR A 14 -10.45 -14.86 3.81
C TYR A 14 -11.68 -13.95 3.98
N LEU A 15 -12.45 -13.75 2.92
CA LEU A 15 -13.65 -12.91 2.97
C LEU A 15 -14.69 -13.44 3.98
N ALA A 16 -14.95 -14.74 4.00
CA ALA A 16 -15.86 -15.36 4.95
C ALA A 16 -15.39 -15.18 6.40
N SER A 17 -14.10 -15.40 6.68
CA SER A 17 -13.49 -15.18 7.99
C SER A 17 -13.57 -13.71 8.41
N PHE A 18 -13.27 -12.81 7.50
CA PHE A 18 -13.30 -11.36 7.71
C PHE A 18 -14.72 -10.87 8.02
N LEU A 19 -15.71 -11.24 7.21
CA LEU A 19 -17.11 -10.85 7.41
C LEU A 19 -17.69 -11.42 8.72
N GLN A 20 -17.29 -12.62 9.11
CA GLN A 20 -17.68 -13.20 10.40
C GLN A 20 -17.11 -12.37 11.56
N THR A 21 -15.88 -11.90 11.44
CA THR A 21 -15.24 -11.05 12.45
C THR A 21 -15.97 -9.72 12.58
N VAL A 22 -16.28 -9.08 11.47
CA VAL A 22 -16.99 -7.78 11.45
C VAL A 22 -18.43 -7.94 11.98
N SER A 23 -19.16 -8.95 11.53
CA SER A 23 -20.55 -9.20 11.95
C SER A 23 -20.65 -9.70 13.40
N GLY A 24 -19.63 -10.37 13.90
CA GLY A 24 -19.56 -10.85 15.29
C GLY A 24 -19.26 -9.77 16.33
N GLY A 25 -19.23 -8.50 15.93
CA GLY A 25 -18.96 -7.38 16.84
C GLY A 25 -17.51 -7.30 17.34
N LYS A 26 -16.63 -8.15 16.83
CA LYS A 26 -15.20 -8.02 17.03
C LYS A 26 -14.70 -6.89 16.12
N THR A 27 -14.77 -5.71 16.66
CA THR A 27 -14.28 -4.52 15.96
C THR A 27 -12.78 -4.58 15.84
N PHE A 28 -12.26 -4.12 14.71
CA PHE A 28 -10.87 -3.64 14.62
C PHE A 28 -10.67 -2.63 15.74
N THR A 29 -10.00 -3.04 16.80
CA THR A 29 -10.00 -2.30 18.05
C THR A 29 -8.92 -1.21 18.09
N LYS A 30 -8.10 -1.12 17.06
CA LYS A 30 -7.10 -0.04 16.92
C LYS A 30 -7.05 0.42 15.49
N GLY A 31 -7.39 1.69 15.30
CA GLY A 31 -7.03 2.42 14.10
C GLY A 31 -5.52 2.39 13.92
N GLY A 32 -5.08 2.25 12.71
CA GLY A 32 -3.70 2.17 12.29
C GLY A 32 -3.63 1.67 10.87
N TRP A 33 -2.46 1.56 10.32
CA TRP A 33 -2.24 1.20 8.93
C TRP A 33 -2.74 -0.22 8.53
N GLY A 34 -2.97 -1.10 9.49
CA GLY A 34 -3.52 -2.44 9.22
C GLY A 34 -4.94 -2.42 8.65
N GLU A 35 -5.77 -1.43 9.02
CA GLU A 35 -7.12 -1.27 8.49
C GLU A 35 -7.12 -0.95 6.99
N PRO A 36 -6.36 0.04 6.49
CA PRO A 36 -6.23 0.29 5.07
C PRO A 36 -5.62 -0.88 4.28
N GLU A 37 -4.69 -1.66 4.83
CA GLU A 37 -4.17 -2.83 4.12
C GLU A 37 -5.21 -3.94 3.93
N ILE A 38 -6.15 -4.09 4.85
CA ILE A 38 -7.31 -4.97 4.64
C ILE A 38 -8.18 -4.45 3.49
N LEU A 39 -8.42 -3.14 3.45
CA LEU A 39 -9.17 -2.50 2.36
C LEU A 39 -8.43 -2.68 1.01
N GLU A 40 -7.12 -2.45 0.99
CA GLU A 40 -6.28 -2.67 -0.18
C GLU A 40 -6.30 -4.13 -0.67
N THR A 41 -6.33 -5.10 0.25
CA THR A 41 -6.48 -6.52 -0.11
C THR A 41 -7.81 -6.81 -0.82
N MET A 42 -8.90 -6.16 -0.40
CA MET A 42 -10.20 -6.27 -1.09
C MET A 42 -10.18 -5.61 -2.47
N LEU A 43 -9.48 -4.49 -2.61
CA LEU A 43 -9.27 -3.86 -3.92
C LEU A 43 -8.37 -4.70 -4.83
N ASP A 44 -7.32 -5.35 -4.29
CA ASP A 44 -6.51 -6.33 -5.03
C ASP A 44 -7.38 -7.46 -5.59
N ALA A 45 -8.28 -7.97 -4.76
CA ALA A 45 -9.21 -9.03 -5.15
C ALA A 45 -10.19 -8.56 -6.22
N TYR A 46 -10.79 -7.39 -6.05
CA TYR A 46 -11.72 -6.82 -7.03
C TYR A 46 -11.02 -6.56 -8.37
N GLU A 47 -9.87 -5.90 -8.35
CA GLU A 47 -9.13 -5.54 -9.57
C GLU A 47 -8.71 -6.77 -10.39
N THR A 48 -8.35 -7.88 -9.73
CA THR A 48 -7.87 -9.08 -10.43
C THR A 48 -8.96 -10.10 -10.77
N THR A 49 -10.14 -10.02 -10.15
CA THR A 49 -11.24 -10.96 -10.40
C THR A 49 -12.45 -10.35 -11.08
N GLY A 50 -12.69 -9.05 -10.92
CA GLY A 50 -13.94 -8.40 -11.31
C GLY A 50 -15.13 -8.76 -10.41
N GLN A 51 -14.94 -9.54 -9.36
CA GLN A 51 -16.04 -10.04 -8.53
C GLN A 51 -16.54 -8.96 -7.57
N LYS A 52 -17.78 -8.56 -7.77
CA LYS A 52 -18.45 -7.48 -7.02
C LYS A 52 -18.44 -7.69 -5.49
N GLN A 53 -18.44 -8.93 -5.01
CA GLN A 53 -18.41 -9.24 -3.58
C GLN A 53 -17.24 -8.58 -2.84
N TYR A 54 -16.08 -8.46 -3.47
CA TYR A 54 -14.91 -7.81 -2.87
C TYR A 54 -15.07 -6.29 -2.80
N LEU A 55 -15.64 -5.69 -3.84
CA LEU A 55 -15.96 -4.26 -3.81
C LEU A 55 -17.07 -3.93 -2.81
N ASP A 56 -18.09 -4.78 -2.68
CA ASP A 56 -19.14 -4.62 -1.67
C ASP A 56 -18.57 -4.72 -0.25
N ALA A 57 -17.65 -5.67 -0.03
CA ALA A 57 -16.94 -5.80 1.25
C ALA A 57 -16.07 -4.56 1.53
N PHE A 58 -15.29 -4.10 0.56
CA PHE A 58 -14.54 -2.85 0.67
C PHE A 58 -15.44 -1.68 1.06
N THR A 59 -16.52 -1.46 0.31
CA THR A 59 -17.44 -0.34 0.54
C THR A 59 -18.09 -0.40 1.94
N SER A 60 -18.50 -1.59 2.36
CA SER A 60 -19.09 -1.80 3.69
C SER A 60 -18.11 -1.48 4.81
N VAL A 61 -16.87 -1.96 4.68
CA VAL A 61 -15.82 -1.76 5.69
C VAL A 61 -15.33 -0.31 5.70
N TYR A 62 -15.13 0.30 4.54
CA TYR A 62 -14.76 1.71 4.43
C TYR A 62 -15.79 2.61 5.13
N ASN A 63 -17.07 2.38 4.85
CA ASN A 63 -18.16 3.13 5.48
C ASN A 63 -18.26 2.85 6.99
N TYR A 64 -17.98 1.62 7.41
CA TYR A 64 -17.93 1.27 8.83
C TYR A 64 -16.81 2.05 9.55
N PHE A 65 -15.62 2.12 8.98
CA PHE A 65 -14.52 2.90 9.55
C PHE A 65 -14.86 4.38 9.61
N LYS A 66 -15.41 4.96 8.56
CA LYS A 66 -15.89 6.34 8.57
C LYS A 66 -16.91 6.59 9.68
N LYS A 67 -17.84 5.67 9.91
CA LYS A 67 -18.86 5.81 10.96
C LYS A 67 -18.29 5.62 12.36
N LYS A 68 -17.36 4.69 12.55
CA LYS A 68 -16.75 4.36 13.85
C LYS A 68 -15.90 5.50 14.39
N VAL A 69 -15.16 6.14 13.53
CA VAL A 69 -14.27 7.25 13.88
C VAL A 69 -14.99 8.61 13.79
N GLY A 70 -16.26 8.58 13.35
CA GLY A 70 -17.01 9.78 13.03
C GLY A 70 -16.60 10.31 11.65
N THR A 71 -17.09 11.50 11.32
CA THR A 71 -16.62 12.25 10.14
C THR A 71 -15.13 12.53 10.20
N ASP A 72 -14.52 12.14 11.27
CA ASP A 72 -13.26 12.60 11.79
C ASP A 72 -12.07 11.83 11.27
N TRP A 73 -12.26 10.61 10.74
CA TRP A 73 -11.12 9.81 10.40
C TRP A 73 -10.27 10.38 9.26
N LEU A 74 -10.94 10.91 8.23
CA LEU A 74 -10.31 11.69 7.17
C LEU A 74 -10.63 13.18 7.24
N HIS A 75 -11.56 13.59 8.12
CA HIS A 75 -12.06 14.95 8.20
C HIS A 75 -11.38 15.79 9.27
N LEU A 76 -10.97 15.22 10.39
CA LEU A 76 -10.24 15.93 11.43
C LEU A 76 -8.89 16.47 10.98
N VAL A 77 -8.28 15.78 10.01
CA VAL A 77 -7.04 16.24 9.40
C VAL A 77 -7.22 17.58 8.68
N TYR A 78 -8.42 17.88 8.22
CA TYR A 78 -8.68 19.06 7.40
C TYR A 78 -9.15 20.29 8.20
N GLU A 79 -10.04 20.11 9.16
CA GLU A 79 -10.66 21.24 9.87
C GLU A 79 -9.84 21.71 11.06
N ASP A 80 -9.07 20.81 11.68
CA ASP A 80 -8.21 21.16 12.80
C ASP A 80 -7.12 20.11 12.98
N ALA A 81 -6.00 20.31 12.31
CA ALA A 81 -4.84 19.41 12.35
C ALA A 81 -4.32 19.15 13.78
N TYR A 82 -4.71 19.96 14.74
CA TYR A 82 -4.30 19.82 16.14
C TYR A 82 -5.28 19.00 16.99
N LYS A 83 -6.48 18.74 16.52
CA LYS A 83 -7.49 17.94 17.25
C LYS A 83 -7.43 16.45 16.93
N TRP A 84 -6.56 16.04 16.04
CA TRP A 84 -6.46 14.68 15.60
C TRP A 84 -5.64 13.80 16.57
N TYR A 85 -6.20 13.60 17.73
CA TYR A 85 -5.54 12.90 18.85
C TYR A 85 -5.47 11.38 18.71
N GLY A 86 -6.13 10.80 17.73
CA GLY A 86 -6.14 9.35 17.51
C GLY A 86 -5.06 8.83 16.57
N HIS A 87 -4.53 9.68 15.72
CA HIS A 87 -3.53 9.34 14.71
C HIS A 87 -2.35 10.30 14.77
N ASP A 88 -1.49 10.04 15.70
CA ASP A 88 -0.22 10.70 15.86
C ASP A 88 0.71 10.43 14.67
N PHE A 89 0.57 9.24 14.09
CA PHE A 89 1.38 8.75 12.98
C PHE A 89 0.76 9.13 11.63
N ASN A 90 1.51 9.89 10.84
CA ASN A 90 1.07 10.39 9.54
C ASN A 90 0.96 9.28 8.49
N ASP A 91 1.77 8.24 8.59
CA ASP A 91 1.74 7.09 7.70
C ASP A 91 0.44 6.28 7.83
N ASP A 92 -0.10 6.10 9.04
CA ASP A 92 -1.38 5.42 9.24
C ASP A 92 -2.50 6.05 8.41
N VAL A 93 -2.52 7.39 8.35
CA VAL A 93 -3.47 8.12 7.50
C VAL A 93 -3.14 7.98 6.03
N MET A 94 -1.86 8.04 5.68
CA MET A 94 -1.44 7.98 4.30
C MET A 94 -1.77 6.65 3.64
N TRP A 95 -1.69 5.54 4.37
CA TRP A 95 -2.13 4.24 3.88
C TRP A 95 -3.62 4.23 3.52
N MET A 96 -4.46 4.89 4.31
CA MET A 96 -5.89 5.01 3.98
C MET A 96 -6.14 5.96 2.80
N ILE A 97 -5.33 6.99 2.65
CA ILE A 97 -5.41 7.88 1.48
C ILE A 97 -5.15 7.09 0.20
N ILE A 98 -4.16 6.18 0.20
CA ILE A 98 -3.92 5.28 -0.94
C ILE A 98 -5.16 4.44 -1.22
N ALA A 99 -5.70 3.76 -0.20
CA ALA A 99 -6.87 2.89 -0.37
C ALA A 99 -8.07 3.67 -0.95
N ALA A 100 -8.33 4.89 -0.46
CA ALA A 100 -9.40 5.73 -0.98
C ALA A 100 -9.12 6.20 -2.42
N ALA A 101 -7.92 6.71 -2.71
CA ALA A 101 -7.57 7.18 -4.05
C ALA A 101 -7.63 6.02 -5.08
N ARG A 102 -7.13 4.84 -4.71
CA ARG A 102 -7.22 3.64 -5.55
C ARG A 102 -8.67 3.17 -5.75
N ALA A 103 -9.51 3.25 -4.70
CA ALA A 103 -10.94 2.93 -4.84
C ALA A 103 -11.62 3.84 -5.88
N TYR A 104 -11.23 5.12 -5.95
CA TYR A 104 -11.70 5.99 -7.02
C TYR A 104 -11.27 5.50 -8.40
N GLN A 105 -9.99 5.12 -8.57
CA GLN A 105 -9.49 4.59 -9.85
C GLN A 105 -10.28 3.37 -10.35
N LEU A 106 -10.77 2.55 -9.42
CA LEU A 106 -11.49 1.31 -9.73
C LEU A 106 -13.01 1.50 -9.86
N THR A 107 -13.59 2.59 -9.33
CA THR A 107 -15.06 2.75 -9.22
C THR A 107 -15.59 4.04 -9.81
N GLY A 108 -14.76 5.06 -10.02
CA GLY A 108 -15.19 6.40 -10.42
C GLY A 108 -16.01 7.15 -9.36
N GLN A 109 -16.18 6.61 -8.14
CA GLN A 109 -17.01 7.23 -7.10
C GLN A 109 -16.27 8.41 -6.43
N LYS A 110 -16.72 9.62 -6.71
CA LYS A 110 -16.09 10.88 -6.25
C LYS A 110 -15.90 11.01 -4.74
N VAL A 111 -16.69 10.29 -3.94
CA VAL A 111 -16.52 10.30 -2.48
C VAL A 111 -15.11 9.87 -2.09
N TYR A 112 -14.55 8.88 -2.75
CA TYR A 112 -13.24 8.34 -2.42
C TYR A 112 -12.11 9.33 -2.76
N ILE A 113 -12.14 9.93 -3.94
CA ILE A 113 -11.09 10.90 -4.32
C ILE A 113 -11.18 12.19 -3.51
N ASN A 114 -12.39 12.62 -3.15
CA ASN A 114 -12.58 13.80 -2.29
C ASN A 114 -12.04 13.55 -0.88
N ASP A 115 -12.32 12.37 -0.31
CA ASP A 115 -11.77 11.96 0.99
C ASP A 115 -10.23 11.89 0.93
N ALA A 116 -9.68 11.26 -0.12
CA ALA A 116 -8.24 11.12 -0.30
C ALA A 116 -7.53 12.48 -0.42
N LYS A 117 -8.03 13.35 -1.31
CA LYS A 117 -7.48 14.69 -1.50
C LYS A 117 -7.46 15.49 -0.20
N ARG A 118 -8.57 15.51 0.48
CA ARG A 118 -8.77 16.29 1.71
C ARG A 118 -7.81 15.84 2.82
N ALA A 119 -7.66 14.52 3.01
CA ALA A 119 -6.75 13.98 3.98
C ALA A 119 -5.27 14.21 3.59
N PHE A 120 -4.94 14.04 2.31
CA PHE A 120 -3.60 14.30 1.80
C PHE A 120 -3.17 15.75 2.02
N ASP A 121 -4.02 16.71 1.67
CA ASP A 121 -3.73 18.13 1.85
C ASP A 121 -3.48 18.47 3.33
N GLY A 122 -4.25 17.87 4.24
CA GLY A 122 -4.04 18.02 5.67
C GLY A 122 -2.69 17.46 6.15
N ILE A 123 -2.31 16.26 5.71
CA ILE A 123 -0.99 15.68 6.01
C ILE A 123 0.13 16.53 5.40
N TRP A 124 -0.02 16.93 4.14
CA TRP A 124 0.96 17.79 3.47
C TRP A 124 1.20 19.08 4.26
N GLN A 125 0.14 19.75 4.69
CA GLN A 125 0.24 21.01 5.41
C GLN A 125 0.94 20.88 6.77
N ARG A 126 0.68 19.79 7.51
CA ARG A 126 1.20 19.63 8.87
C ARG A 126 2.56 18.94 8.96
N ALA A 127 2.85 18.00 8.03
CA ALA A 127 3.97 17.11 8.16
C ALA A 127 5.16 17.43 7.22
N TYR A 128 4.96 18.31 6.22
CA TYR A 128 6.03 18.68 5.30
C TYR A 128 7.15 19.39 6.03
N ASN A 129 8.37 18.91 5.89
CA ASN A 129 9.53 19.37 6.65
C ASN A 129 10.60 20.01 5.76
N GLN A 130 11.64 20.54 6.38
CA GLN A 130 12.76 21.22 5.71
C GLN A 130 13.62 20.32 4.80
N TRP A 131 13.43 19.01 4.88
CA TRP A 131 14.10 18.03 4.02
C TRP A 131 13.35 17.79 2.71
N GLY A 132 12.21 18.50 2.51
CA GLY A 132 11.34 18.29 1.36
C GLY A 132 10.59 16.95 1.40
N MET A 133 10.38 16.43 2.60
CA MET A 133 9.74 15.15 2.87
C MET A 133 8.69 15.32 3.98
N LEU A 134 7.94 14.26 4.26
CA LEU A 134 6.95 14.24 5.33
C LEU A 134 7.56 13.61 6.59
N ARG A 135 7.28 14.21 7.75
CA ARG A 135 7.64 13.61 9.06
C ARG A 135 6.70 12.47 9.41
N TRP A 136 7.24 11.51 10.15
CA TRP A 136 6.53 10.30 10.51
C TRP A 136 5.39 10.54 11.51
N ALA A 137 5.65 11.29 12.58
CA ALA A 137 4.68 11.52 13.64
C ALA A 137 4.59 12.99 14.04
N GLU A 138 3.48 13.37 14.68
CA GLU A 138 3.28 14.72 15.21
C GLU A 138 3.75 14.83 16.66
N LYS A 139 3.75 13.70 17.37
CA LYS A 139 4.13 13.56 18.80
C LYS A 139 4.88 12.23 18.98
N SER A 140 4.81 11.65 20.15
CA SER A 140 5.31 10.28 20.46
C SER A 140 6.80 10.05 20.20
N GLY A 141 7.60 11.12 20.10
CA GLY A 141 9.06 11.02 19.86
C GLY A 141 9.44 10.74 18.40
N GLY A 142 8.49 10.78 17.49
CA GLY A 142 8.70 10.57 16.05
C GLY A 142 8.72 11.85 15.20
N GLU A 143 8.65 13.02 15.83
CA GLU A 143 8.52 14.31 15.16
C GLU A 143 9.75 14.66 14.31
N ASN A 144 10.92 14.16 14.73
CA ASN A 144 12.17 14.31 14.01
C ASN A 144 12.49 13.12 13.09
N GLY A 145 11.53 12.22 12.88
CA GLY A 145 11.67 11.08 12.00
C GLY A 145 11.19 11.40 10.58
N THR A 146 11.98 11.02 9.59
CA THR A 146 11.62 11.06 8.16
C THR A 146 11.75 9.65 7.62
N ASN A 147 10.60 8.99 7.46
CA ASN A 147 10.53 7.55 7.26
C ASN A 147 10.00 7.20 5.88
N SER A 148 10.45 6.07 5.33
CA SER A 148 9.90 5.52 4.08
C SER A 148 8.43 5.12 4.21
N CYS A 149 7.96 4.75 5.42
CA CYS A 149 6.57 4.35 5.65
C CYS A 149 5.53 5.48 5.46
N ILE A 150 5.96 6.73 5.49
CA ILE A 150 5.10 7.88 5.15
C ILE A 150 5.40 8.40 3.74
N ASN A 151 6.67 8.51 3.34
CA ASN A 151 7.05 9.19 2.10
C ASN A 151 6.72 8.35 0.86
N GLY A 152 7.10 7.08 0.82
CA GLY A 152 6.74 6.19 -0.29
C GLY A 152 5.23 6.08 -0.51
N PRO A 153 4.41 5.83 0.54
CA PRO A 153 2.96 5.91 0.43
C PRO A 153 2.44 7.26 -0.06
N ALA A 154 3.03 8.38 0.37
CA ALA A 154 2.61 9.72 -0.04
C ALA A 154 2.88 9.98 -1.53
N GLU A 155 3.98 9.47 -2.06
CA GLU A 155 4.29 9.52 -3.49
C GLU A 155 3.25 8.79 -4.32
N VAL A 156 2.90 7.57 -3.92
CA VAL A 156 1.85 6.77 -4.57
C VAL A 156 0.48 7.44 -4.47
N ALA A 157 0.12 7.90 -3.27
CA ALA A 157 -1.15 8.59 -3.03
C ALA A 157 -1.29 9.85 -3.88
N ALA A 158 -0.23 10.67 -3.95
CA ALA A 158 -0.22 11.87 -4.76
C ALA A 158 -0.38 11.55 -6.26
N CYS A 159 0.29 10.52 -6.77
CA CYS A 159 0.08 10.07 -8.15
C CYS A 159 -1.37 9.66 -8.41
N TYR A 160 -1.99 8.86 -7.53
CA TYR A 160 -3.39 8.46 -7.70
C TYR A 160 -4.36 9.65 -7.60
N ILE A 161 -4.08 10.63 -6.73
CA ILE A 161 -4.89 11.85 -6.64
C ILE A 161 -4.73 12.69 -7.92
N ALA A 162 -3.49 12.86 -8.39
CA ALA A 162 -3.21 13.56 -9.65
C ALA A 162 -3.98 12.95 -10.82
N MET A 163 -3.89 11.63 -10.96
CA MET A 163 -4.63 10.88 -11.96
C MET A 163 -6.15 11.10 -11.83
N GLY A 164 -6.68 11.01 -10.62
CA GLY A 164 -8.13 11.08 -10.37
C GLY A 164 -8.74 12.46 -10.55
N LEU A 165 -7.94 13.51 -10.42
CA LEU A 165 -8.40 14.90 -10.52
C LEU A 165 -7.93 15.60 -11.79
N GLY A 166 -6.99 15.04 -12.55
CA GLY A 166 -6.28 15.75 -13.60
C GLY A 166 -5.48 16.95 -13.06
N ASP A 167 -4.96 16.86 -11.83
CA ASP A 167 -4.28 17.97 -11.15
C ASP A 167 -2.78 17.72 -11.07
N GLU A 168 -2.01 18.36 -11.96
CA GLU A 168 -0.56 18.24 -12.08
C GLU A 168 0.18 18.55 -10.78
N SER A 169 -0.37 19.42 -9.94
CA SER A 169 0.28 19.81 -8.68
C SER A 169 0.54 18.63 -7.72
N TYR A 170 -0.24 17.56 -7.83
CA TYR A 170 -0.01 16.33 -7.05
C TYR A 170 1.10 15.48 -7.65
N TYR A 171 1.26 15.44 -8.99
CA TYR A 171 2.45 14.83 -9.59
C TYR A 171 3.72 15.57 -9.20
N GLU A 172 3.69 16.90 -9.16
CA GLU A 172 4.83 17.70 -8.68
C GLU A 172 5.17 17.40 -7.22
N LYS A 173 4.14 17.22 -6.35
CA LYS A 173 4.34 16.79 -4.96
C LYS A 173 4.95 15.40 -4.87
N ALA A 174 4.44 14.44 -5.65
CA ALA A 174 4.98 13.07 -5.71
C ALA A 174 6.44 13.08 -6.16
N ARG A 175 6.76 13.83 -7.23
CA ARG A 175 8.13 13.99 -7.73
C ARG A 175 9.06 14.58 -6.69
N ALA A 176 8.64 15.64 -6.01
CA ALA A 176 9.45 16.30 -4.98
C ALA A 176 9.77 15.36 -3.81
N LEU A 177 8.77 14.58 -3.35
CA LEU A 177 8.99 13.56 -2.32
C LEU A 177 9.94 12.47 -2.81
N TYR A 178 9.70 11.93 -4.01
CA TYR A 178 10.52 10.89 -4.61
C TYR A 178 11.99 11.30 -4.75
N ASP A 179 12.24 12.49 -5.27
CA ASP A 179 13.61 13.02 -5.46
C ASP A 179 14.36 13.12 -4.11
N ASN A 180 13.65 13.52 -3.05
CA ASN A 180 14.23 13.60 -1.70
C ASN A 180 14.33 12.22 -1.04
N GLN A 181 13.35 11.33 -1.15
CA GLN A 181 13.47 9.96 -0.67
C GLN A 181 14.64 9.24 -1.38
N ARG A 182 14.75 9.41 -2.70
CA ARG A 182 15.87 8.90 -3.49
C ARG A 182 17.22 9.41 -3.00
N ARG A 183 17.29 10.67 -2.63
CA ARG A 183 18.52 11.30 -2.13
C ARG A 183 18.94 10.81 -0.76
N TYR A 184 17.99 10.59 0.16
CA TYR A 184 18.29 10.32 1.57
C TYR A 184 18.09 8.85 1.97
N LEU A 185 17.16 8.15 1.36
CA LEU A 185 16.73 6.82 1.77
C LEU A 185 16.84 5.75 0.69
N PHE A 186 17.45 6.05 -0.46
CA PHE A 186 17.66 5.08 -1.53
C PHE A 186 19.13 4.89 -1.85
N ASN A 187 19.56 3.65 -1.88
CA ASN A 187 20.89 3.30 -2.38
C ASN A 187 20.83 2.98 -3.88
N ALA A 188 21.20 3.96 -4.71
CA ALA A 188 21.12 3.81 -6.16
C ALA A 188 22.10 2.78 -6.74
N GLU A 189 23.06 2.25 -5.98
CA GLU A 189 23.94 1.17 -6.39
C GLU A 189 23.30 -0.19 -6.18
N SER A 190 22.77 -0.46 -4.96
CA SER A 190 22.20 -1.74 -4.60
C SER A 190 20.70 -1.88 -4.88
N GLY A 191 19.96 -0.77 -4.97
CA GLY A 191 18.50 -0.76 -5.05
C GLY A 191 17.77 -0.86 -3.71
N ALA A 192 18.50 -0.80 -2.57
CA ALA A 192 17.90 -0.84 -1.24
C ALA A 192 17.17 0.48 -0.93
N VAL A 193 15.95 0.38 -0.46
CA VAL A 193 15.19 1.49 0.12
C VAL A 193 15.26 1.39 1.63
N TYR A 194 15.88 2.36 2.27
CA TYR A 194 16.11 2.39 3.71
C TYR A 194 14.87 2.85 4.48
N ASP A 195 14.81 2.49 5.75
CA ASP A 195 13.66 2.73 6.61
C ASP A 195 13.46 4.22 6.94
N CYS A 196 14.47 4.85 7.55
CA CYS A 196 14.33 6.23 7.99
C CYS A 196 15.67 6.91 8.28
N PHE A 197 15.59 8.22 8.45
CA PHE A 197 16.58 8.98 9.20
C PHE A 197 15.88 9.91 10.20
N THR A 198 16.61 10.24 11.27
CA THR A 198 16.19 11.29 12.21
C THR A 198 17.06 12.51 12.01
N TRP A 199 16.59 13.67 12.41
CA TRP A 199 17.41 14.88 12.42
C TRP A 199 17.49 15.47 13.83
N ASN A 200 18.54 16.23 14.09
CA ASN A 200 18.66 17.01 15.29
C ASN A 200 17.89 18.32 15.13
N ALA A 201 16.91 18.58 15.99
CA ALA A 201 16.04 19.75 15.90
C ALA A 201 16.77 21.09 16.14
N GLU A 202 17.87 21.07 16.92
CA GLU A 202 18.64 22.29 17.24
C GLU A 202 19.61 22.66 16.11
N THR A 203 20.31 21.65 15.56
CA THR A 203 21.32 21.88 14.52
C THR A 203 20.80 21.77 13.10
N ASN A 204 19.60 21.19 12.95
CA ASN A 204 18.97 20.91 11.65
C ASN A 204 19.87 20.08 10.72
N ILE A 205 20.56 19.10 11.26
CA ILE A 205 21.45 18.19 10.54
C ILE A 205 20.86 16.78 10.59
N PRO A 206 20.94 15.97 9.51
CA PRO A 206 20.61 14.56 9.57
C PRO A 206 21.41 13.87 10.68
N GLY A 207 20.70 13.14 11.52
CA GLY A 207 21.28 12.40 12.63
C GLY A 207 21.46 10.92 12.30
N SER A 208 20.74 10.06 13.03
CA SER A 208 20.84 8.62 12.85
C SER A 208 20.06 8.12 11.64
N TYR A 209 20.64 7.16 10.91
CA TYR A 209 20.00 6.44 9.81
C TYR A 209 19.66 5.01 10.25
N SER A 210 18.45 4.55 9.89
CA SER A 210 18.12 3.14 9.87
C SER A 210 18.27 2.63 8.42
N PHE A 211 19.31 1.86 8.17
CA PHE A 211 19.56 1.24 6.87
C PHE A 211 18.80 -0.08 6.69
N TRP A 212 17.88 -0.36 7.59
CA TRP A 212 16.98 -1.50 7.44
C TRP A 212 16.12 -1.35 6.20
N SER A 213 15.94 -2.44 5.48
CA SER A 213 15.13 -2.49 4.28
C SER A 213 14.19 -3.69 4.34
N SER A 214 12.99 -3.52 3.88
CA SER A 214 11.94 -4.54 3.93
C SER A 214 11.02 -4.46 2.72
N THR A 215 10.04 -5.35 2.70
CA THR A 215 9.09 -5.45 1.59
C THR A 215 8.22 -4.21 1.42
N TYR A 216 7.87 -3.50 2.50
CA TYR A 216 7.02 -2.31 2.36
C TYR A 216 7.77 -1.13 1.73
N ASN A 217 9.01 -0.87 2.15
CA ASN A 217 9.81 0.23 1.61
C ASN A 217 10.11 0.00 0.12
N GLN A 218 10.55 -1.22 -0.22
CA GLN A 218 10.80 -1.59 -1.62
C GLN A 218 9.50 -1.47 -2.45
N GLY A 219 8.39 -1.97 -1.92
CA GLY A 219 7.11 -1.95 -2.61
C GLY A 219 6.62 -0.52 -2.91
N THR A 220 6.56 0.34 -1.93
CA THR A 220 6.02 1.70 -2.12
C THR A 220 6.87 2.55 -3.05
N MET A 221 8.20 2.52 -2.92
CA MET A 221 9.07 3.25 -3.84
C MET A 221 9.03 2.65 -5.26
N LEU A 222 8.88 1.33 -5.41
CA LEU A 222 8.64 0.68 -6.71
C LEU A 222 7.34 1.19 -7.36
N GLY A 223 6.28 1.27 -6.57
CA GLY A 223 4.99 1.80 -7.02
C GLY A 223 5.10 3.25 -7.48
N ALA A 224 5.73 4.09 -6.68
CA ALA A 224 5.98 5.50 -7.01
C ALA A 224 6.82 5.65 -8.28
N ALA A 225 7.94 4.93 -8.37
CA ALA A 225 8.80 4.96 -9.56
C ALA A 225 8.04 4.56 -10.83
N THR A 226 7.19 3.51 -10.73
CA THR A 226 6.37 3.06 -11.86
C THR A 226 5.36 4.12 -12.30
N LEU A 227 4.67 4.76 -11.36
CA LEU A 227 3.66 5.79 -11.63
C LEU A 227 4.30 7.06 -12.20
N LEU A 228 5.42 7.52 -11.62
CA LEU A 228 6.15 8.69 -12.09
C LEU A 228 6.78 8.47 -13.47
N TYR A 229 7.30 7.27 -13.74
CA TYR A 229 7.73 6.92 -15.10
C TYR A 229 6.59 6.97 -16.11
N ASN A 230 5.42 6.49 -15.73
CA ASN A 230 4.24 6.53 -16.62
C ASN A 230 3.86 7.96 -16.99
N HIS A 231 3.99 8.89 -16.06
CA HIS A 231 3.63 10.28 -16.26
C HIS A 231 4.73 11.10 -16.97
N TYR A 232 5.96 11.06 -16.43
CA TYR A 232 7.05 11.92 -16.93
C TYR A 232 7.90 11.27 -18.04
N GLY A 233 7.98 9.94 -18.10
CA GLY A 233 8.81 9.21 -19.06
C GLY A 233 10.32 9.24 -18.76
N ASP A 234 10.74 9.86 -17.66
CA ASP A 234 12.16 9.99 -17.31
C ASP A 234 12.78 8.62 -16.96
N SER A 235 13.80 8.22 -17.70
CA SER A 235 14.38 6.87 -17.64
C SER A 235 14.96 6.46 -16.29
N PHE A 236 15.33 7.42 -15.45
CA PHE A 236 15.88 7.11 -14.13
C PHE A 236 14.86 6.45 -13.20
N TYR A 237 13.56 6.78 -13.32
CA TYR A 237 12.51 6.08 -12.56
C TYR A 237 12.43 4.58 -12.91
N LEU A 238 12.55 4.26 -14.20
CA LEU A 238 12.58 2.86 -14.63
C LEU A 238 13.85 2.15 -14.15
N GLN A 239 15.00 2.82 -14.17
CA GLN A 239 16.26 2.27 -13.67
C GLN A 239 16.18 2.02 -12.16
N ASP A 240 15.65 2.95 -11.39
CA ASP A 240 15.43 2.77 -9.95
C ASP A 240 14.45 1.61 -9.69
N ALA A 241 13.32 1.55 -10.43
CA ALA A 241 12.36 0.45 -10.33
C ALA A 241 13.01 -0.93 -10.58
N GLN A 242 13.84 -1.06 -11.61
CA GLN A 242 14.58 -2.30 -11.89
C GLN A 242 15.51 -2.69 -10.74
N LYS A 243 16.27 -1.75 -10.19
CA LYS A 243 17.16 -1.99 -9.06
C LYS A 243 16.39 -2.39 -7.79
N ILE A 244 15.25 -1.76 -7.53
CA ILE A 244 14.36 -2.12 -6.41
C ILE A 244 13.85 -3.56 -6.57
N VAL A 245 13.44 -3.94 -7.78
CA VAL A 245 13.03 -5.32 -8.09
C VAL A 245 14.19 -6.29 -7.86
N ASP A 246 15.36 -6.01 -8.42
CA ASP A 246 16.55 -6.85 -8.28
C ASP A 246 16.96 -7.02 -6.81
N TYR A 247 16.94 -5.93 -6.04
CA TYR A 247 17.20 -5.98 -4.60
C TYR A 247 16.17 -6.87 -3.89
N SER A 248 14.90 -6.70 -4.20
CA SER A 248 13.82 -7.48 -3.57
C SER A 248 13.97 -8.99 -3.83
N LEU A 249 14.32 -9.37 -5.06
CA LEU A 249 14.51 -10.78 -5.43
C LEU A 249 15.76 -11.39 -4.81
N ASN A 250 16.85 -10.62 -4.73
CA ASN A 250 18.16 -11.14 -4.34
C ASN A 250 18.43 -11.02 -2.82
N HIS A 251 17.80 -10.08 -2.13
CA HIS A 251 18.10 -9.79 -0.72
C HIS A 251 16.92 -10.04 0.23
N LEU A 252 15.67 -10.05 -0.26
CA LEU A 252 14.49 -10.30 0.58
C LEU A 252 13.92 -11.70 0.44
N CYS A 253 14.55 -12.55 -0.39
CA CYS A 253 14.14 -13.91 -0.64
C CYS A 253 15.21 -14.92 -0.21
N ASN A 254 14.79 -16.17 0.05
CA ASN A 254 15.69 -17.30 0.20
C ASN A 254 16.16 -17.83 -1.16
N SER A 255 16.99 -18.89 -1.16
CA SER A 255 17.50 -19.54 -2.37
C SER A 255 16.43 -20.08 -3.32
N ASP A 256 15.23 -20.35 -2.81
CA ASP A 256 14.09 -20.82 -3.59
C ASP A 256 13.26 -19.67 -4.18
N GLY A 257 13.68 -18.43 -3.95
CA GLY A 257 13.00 -17.23 -4.38
C GLY A 257 11.72 -16.92 -3.57
N ILE A 258 11.59 -17.47 -2.37
CA ILE A 258 10.47 -17.18 -1.47
C ILE A 258 10.88 -16.06 -0.52
N ILE A 259 10.02 -15.04 -0.38
CA ILE A 259 10.25 -13.95 0.55
C ILE A 259 10.46 -14.53 1.95
N ASN A 260 11.65 -14.28 2.52
CA ASN A 260 12.06 -14.84 3.82
C ASN A 260 12.20 -13.78 4.92
N VAL A 261 11.99 -12.53 4.61
CA VAL A 261 11.86 -11.44 5.59
C VAL A 261 10.41 -11.35 6.11
N CYS A 262 10.22 -10.68 7.24
CA CYS A 262 8.89 -10.50 7.83
C CYS A 262 8.13 -11.83 8.05
N GLN A 263 8.86 -12.87 8.49
CA GLN A 263 8.32 -14.19 8.82
C GLN A 263 7.78 -14.21 10.26
N THR A 264 6.85 -13.31 10.52
CA THR A 264 6.18 -13.20 11.80
C THR A 264 4.68 -13.08 11.61
N VAL A 265 3.93 -13.42 12.63
CA VAL A 265 2.49 -13.22 12.73
C VAL A 265 2.14 -12.10 13.70
N GLU A 266 3.14 -11.35 14.18
CA GLU A 266 2.99 -10.31 15.19
C GLU A 266 3.54 -8.96 14.71
N GLY A 267 2.96 -7.90 15.26
CA GLY A 267 3.38 -6.52 15.01
C GLY A 267 3.16 -6.07 13.57
N ASP A 268 3.83 -4.99 13.20
CA ASP A 268 3.67 -4.38 11.88
C ASP A 268 4.26 -5.23 10.76
N LEU A 269 5.32 -5.98 11.05
CA LEU A 269 6.00 -6.82 10.08
C LEU A 269 5.07 -7.85 9.41
N CYS A 270 4.00 -8.27 10.09
CA CYS A 270 3.07 -9.26 9.54
C CYS A 270 2.25 -8.72 8.34
N GLY A 271 2.19 -7.39 8.15
CA GLY A 271 1.45 -6.75 7.05
C GLY A 271 2.28 -6.43 5.80
N PHE A 272 3.61 -6.45 5.88
CA PHE A 272 4.45 -5.80 4.87
C PHE A 272 4.54 -6.50 3.52
N LYS A 273 4.44 -7.83 3.48
CA LYS A 273 4.65 -8.59 2.23
C LYS A 273 3.60 -8.32 1.16
N GLY A 274 2.35 -8.07 1.56
CA GLY A 274 1.26 -7.73 0.65
C GLY A 274 1.52 -6.46 -0.16
N ILE A 275 2.16 -5.48 0.47
CA ILE A 275 2.53 -4.20 -0.15
C ILE A 275 3.50 -4.43 -1.31
N LEU A 276 4.56 -5.22 -1.10
CA LEU A 276 5.50 -5.55 -2.17
C LEU A 276 4.79 -6.27 -3.33
N MET A 277 3.95 -7.24 -3.03
CA MET A 277 3.25 -8.01 -4.07
C MET A 277 2.35 -7.12 -4.94
N ARG A 278 1.66 -6.16 -4.34
CA ARG A 278 0.81 -5.19 -5.07
C ARG A 278 1.61 -4.38 -6.08
N TYR A 279 2.72 -3.80 -5.67
CA TYR A 279 3.52 -2.96 -6.55
C TYR A 279 4.41 -3.75 -7.52
N MET A 280 4.81 -4.97 -7.17
CA MET A 280 5.43 -5.91 -8.11
C MET A 280 4.47 -6.28 -9.26
N ARG A 281 3.19 -6.53 -8.97
CA ARG A 281 2.18 -6.74 -10.03
C ARG A 281 2.04 -5.51 -10.92
N GLN A 282 1.94 -4.32 -10.32
CA GLN A 282 1.83 -3.08 -11.07
C GLN A 282 3.02 -2.91 -12.04
N TYR A 283 4.24 -3.09 -11.54
CA TYR A 283 5.45 -3.06 -12.35
C TYR A 283 5.43 -4.15 -13.43
N ALA A 284 5.21 -5.40 -13.06
CA ALA A 284 5.24 -6.53 -13.98
C ALA A 284 4.20 -6.42 -15.10
N THR A 285 3.01 -5.92 -14.79
CA THR A 285 1.95 -5.68 -15.76
C THR A 285 2.30 -4.51 -16.69
N ARG A 286 2.81 -3.42 -16.13
CA ARG A 286 3.15 -2.21 -16.91
C ARG A 286 4.26 -2.45 -17.91
N PHE A 287 5.29 -3.18 -17.52
CA PHE A 287 6.49 -3.42 -18.32
C PHE A 287 6.52 -4.79 -19.00
N ASN A 288 5.44 -5.57 -18.87
CA ASN A 288 5.32 -6.93 -19.42
C ASN A 288 6.47 -7.84 -19.02
N VAL A 289 6.65 -8.06 -17.69
CA VAL A 289 7.73 -8.86 -17.11
C VAL A 289 7.18 -10.19 -16.58
N PRO A 290 6.99 -11.23 -17.42
CA PRO A 290 6.35 -12.50 -17.03
C PRO A 290 7.09 -13.24 -15.92
N SER A 291 8.41 -13.09 -15.83
CA SER A 291 9.23 -13.71 -14.80
C SER A 291 8.84 -13.27 -13.39
N ILE A 292 8.50 -12.01 -13.22
CA ILE A 292 7.99 -11.47 -11.95
C ILE A 292 6.63 -12.09 -11.61
N MET A 293 5.72 -12.19 -12.56
CA MET A 293 4.43 -12.86 -12.33
C MET A 293 4.61 -14.34 -11.93
N THR A 294 5.54 -15.03 -12.55
CA THR A 294 5.90 -16.41 -12.18
C THR A 294 6.46 -16.50 -10.77
N TRP A 295 7.35 -15.56 -10.39
CA TRP A 295 7.88 -15.47 -9.03
C TRP A 295 6.76 -15.18 -8.01
N MET A 296 5.83 -14.29 -8.32
CA MET A 296 4.68 -13.99 -7.47
C MET A 296 3.79 -15.22 -7.27
N GLN A 297 3.50 -15.95 -8.34
CA GLN A 297 2.72 -17.20 -8.27
C GLN A 297 3.42 -18.26 -7.41
N ARG A 298 4.75 -18.36 -7.47
CA ARG A 298 5.53 -19.25 -6.60
C ARG A 298 5.36 -18.88 -5.12
N ASN A 299 5.46 -17.61 -4.79
CA ASN A 299 5.26 -17.11 -3.42
C ASN A 299 3.83 -17.35 -2.93
N ALA A 300 2.83 -17.07 -3.75
CA ALA A 300 1.43 -17.34 -3.43
C ALA A 300 1.14 -18.83 -3.20
N LEU A 301 1.71 -19.70 -4.05
CA LEU A 301 1.60 -21.17 -3.89
C LEU A 301 2.25 -21.63 -2.58
N HIS A 302 3.39 -21.06 -2.22
CA HIS A 302 4.08 -21.40 -0.99
C HIS A 302 3.25 -21.03 0.24
N ALA A 303 2.71 -19.81 0.27
CA ALA A 303 1.79 -19.35 1.32
C ALA A 303 0.55 -20.25 1.40
N TYR A 304 -0.07 -20.59 0.27
CA TYR A 304 -1.20 -21.51 0.19
C TYR A 304 -0.88 -22.90 0.76
N SER A 305 0.29 -23.44 0.46
CA SER A 305 0.72 -24.76 0.93
C SER A 305 0.89 -24.83 2.45
N ASN A 306 1.13 -23.68 3.08
CA ASN A 306 1.30 -23.55 4.53
C ASN A 306 0.02 -23.14 5.28
N ARG A 307 -1.16 -23.20 4.63
CA ARG A 307 -2.44 -22.95 5.29
C ARG A 307 -2.78 -24.01 6.34
N ASN A 308 -3.58 -23.65 7.33
CA ASN A 308 -4.08 -24.58 8.33
C ASN A 308 -5.19 -25.51 7.77
N SER A 309 -5.73 -26.40 8.60
CA SER A 309 -6.82 -27.34 8.22
C SER A 309 -8.12 -26.62 7.81
N LYS A 310 -8.32 -25.39 8.25
CA LYS A 310 -9.47 -24.53 7.87
C LYS A 310 -9.24 -23.77 6.56
N GLY A 311 -8.08 -23.95 5.92
CA GLY A 311 -7.70 -23.27 4.69
C GLY A 311 -7.23 -21.82 4.89
N ILE A 312 -6.94 -21.42 6.12
CA ILE A 312 -6.47 -20.09 6.47
C ILE A 312 -4.94 -20.03 6.37
N THR A 313 -4.42 -19.03 5.70
CA THR A 313 -2.99 -18.73 5.58
C THR A 313 -2.56 -17.69 6.61
N SER A 314 -1.25 -17.52 6.80
CA SER A 314 -0.70 -16.48 7.68
C SER A 314 0.30 -15.59 6.94
N SER A 315 0.79 -14.57 7.61
CA SER A 315 1.88 -13.72 7.12
C SER A 315 3.25 -14.40 7.17
N ALA A 316 3.42 -15.44 7.98
CA ALA A 316 4.64 -16.26 8.03
C ALA A 316 4.60 -17.35 6.95
N TRP A 317 4.91 -17.00 5.71
CA TRP A 317 4.72 -17.89 4.54
C TRP A 317 5.58 -19.13 4.55
N LEU A 318 6.71 -19.12 5.28
CA LEU A 318 7.62 -20.29 5.41
C LEU A 318 7.19 -21.28 6.50
N THR A 319 6.15 -20.95 7.26
CA THR A 319 5.69 -21.77 8.40
C THR A 319 4.23 -22.09 8.25
N LYS A 320 3.85 -23.33 8.60
CA LYS A 320 2.44 -23.74 8.61
C LYS A 320 1.63 -22.86 9.56
N ALA A 321 0.50 -22.39 9.08
CA ALA A 321 -0.40 -21.54 9.85
C ALA A 321 -0.98 -22.31 11.06
N ALA A 322 -1.14 -21.62 12.20
CA ALA A 322 -1.62 -22.22 13.42
C ALA A 322 -3.07 -22.69 13.30
N GLU A 323 -3.38 -23.85 13.90
CA GLU A 323 -4.71 -24.47 13.83
C GLU A 323 -5.76 -23.78 14.73
N ASP A 324 -5.33 -23.11 15.78
CA ASP A 324 -6.17 -22.35 16.71
C ASP A 324 -6.59 -20.97 16.17
N GLY A 325 -6.04 -20.54 15.02
CA GLY A 325 -6.34 -19.25 14.41
C GLY A 325 -5.66 -18.06 15.08
N THR A 326 -4.61 -18.30 15.88
CA THR A 326 -3.79 -17.22 16.45
C THR A 326 -2.81 -16.71 15.42
N TYR A 327 -3.20 -15.70 14.65
CA TYR A 327 -2.41 -15.17 13.54
C TYR A 327 -2.02 -13.72 13.77
N GLY A 328 -1.10 -13.47 14.69
CA GLY A 328 -0.53 -12.16 14.83
C GLY A 328 -0.75 -11.49 16.18
N ASP A 329 -0.36 -10.24 16.24
CA ASP A 329 -0.40 -9.43 17.46
C ASP A 329 -1.82 -9.32 18.00
N LYS A 330 -1.95 -9.44 19.32
CA LYS A 330 -3.21 -9.19 20.05
C LYS A 330 -3.77 -7.77 19.83
N ARG A 331 -2.97 -6.85 19.27
CA ARG A 331 -3.40 -5.50 18.89
C ARG A 331 -4.26 -5.47 17.64
N TYR A 332 -4.09 -6.44 16.74
CA TYR A 332 -4.86 -6.56 15.51
C TYR A 332 -5.72 -7.79 15.58
N ASP A 333 -6.91 -7.77 15.00
CA ASP A 333 -7.65 -9.01 14.82
C ASP A 333 -6.85 -9.88 13.84
N ASN A 334 -6.19 -10.85 14.39
CA ASN A 334 -5.19 -11.66 13.75
C ASN A 334 -5.70 -12.41 12.51
N GLN A 335 -6.99 -12.70 12.45
CA GLN A 335 -7.60 -13.38 11.31
C GLN A 335 -7.72 -12.46 10.09
N SER A 336 -7.86 -11.16 10.30
CA SER A 336 -8.05 -10.20 9.21
C SER A 336 -6.71 -9.67 8.70
N PHE A 337 -5.88 -9.14 9.58
CA PHE A 337 -4.63 -8.50 9.18
C PHE A 337 -3.50 -9.51 8.89
N GLY A 338 -3.30 -10.48 9.78
CA GLY A 338 -2.26 -11.50 9.60
C GLY A 338 -2.43 -12.39 8.37
N CYS A 339 -3.68 -12.57 7.89
CA CYS A 339 -3.97 -13.35 6.70
C CYS A 339 -3.93 -12.51 5.41
N SER A 340 -4.08 -11.19 5.50
CA SER A 340 -4.23 -10.30 4.34
C SER A 340 -3.04 -10.39 3.38
N THR A 341 -1.81 -10.49 3.89
CA THR A 341 -0.61 -10.53 3.05
C THR A 341 -0.56 -11.73 2.11
N ALA A 342 -0.95 -12.91 2.59
CA ALA A 342 -0.97 -14.11 1.75
C ALA A 342 -2.09 -14.03 0.70
N VAL A 343 -3.23 -13.46 1.07
CA VAL A 343 -4.37 -13.27 0.17
C VAL A 343 -4.07 -12.17 -0.85
N SER A 344 -3.47 -11.06 -0.43
CA SER A 344 -2.97 -10.03 -1.33
C SER A 344 -1.97 -10.62 -2.33
N ALA A 345 -1.02 -11.47 -1.87
CA ALA A 345 -0.10 -12.16 -2.76
C ALA A 345 -0.82 -13.06 -3.77
N ALA A 346 -1.87 -13.77 -3.34
CA ALA A 346 -2.63 -14.64 -4.22
C ALA A 346 -3.33 -13.88 -5.35
N PHE A 347 -3.97 -12.76 -5.03
CA PHE A 347 -4.65 -11.93 -6.04
C PHE A 347 -3.66 -11.21 -6.95
N ASN A 348 -2.61 -10.62 -6.39
CA ASN A 348 -1.61 -9.90 -7.17
C ASN A 348 -0.72 -10.83 -8.04
N ALA A 349 -0.76 -12.15 -7.84
CA ALA A 349 -0.10 -13.13 -8.71
C ALA A 349 -0.75 -13.26 -10.09
N PHE A 350 -1.79 -12.50 -10.39
CA PHE A 350 -2.48 -12.47 -11.68
C PHE A 350 -2.65 -11.03 -12.17
N ALA A 351 -2.69 -10.87 -13.49
CA ALA A 351 -2.97 -9.59 -14.11
C ALA A 351 -4.39 -9.12 -13.79
N PRO A 352 -4.65 -7.80 -13.80
CA PRO A 352 -5.98 -7.23 -13.64
C PRO A 352 -6.97 -7.79 -14.67
N THR A 353 -8.23 -7.90 -14.28
CA THR A 353 -9.30 -8.28 -15.22
C THR A 353 -9.52 -7.15 -16.23
N SER A 354 -9.53 -7.50 -17.52
CA SER A 354 -9.47 -6.58 -18.66
C SER A 354 -10.65 -5.60 -18.83
N GLY A 355 -11.62 -5.57 -17.94
CA GLY A 355 -12.74 -4.63 -17.96
C GLY A 355 -12.58 -3.45 -16.99
N ILE A 356 -12.09 -3.72 -15.79
CA ILE A 356 -12.04 -2.75 -14.69
C ILE A 356 -10.96 -1.67 -14.93
N VAL A 357 -9.78 -2.09 -15.37
CA VAL A 357 -8.68 -1.15 -15.67
C VAL A 357 -8.93 -0.33 -16.93
N LYS A 358 -9.65 -0.89 -17.91
CA LYS A 358 -9.98 -0.15 -19.14
C LYS A 358 -10.96 0.99 -18.91
N GLU A 359 -11.95 0.83 -18.04
CA GLU A 359 -12.90 1.91 -17.76
C GLU A 359 -12.24 3.07 -17.02
N ALA A 360 -11.37 2.79 -16.06
CA ALA A 360 -10.60 3.82 -15.38
C ALA A 360 -9.66 4.55 -16.36
N TRP A 361 -8.92 3.82 -17.19
CA TRP A 361 -8.00 4.41 -18.17
C TRP A 361 -8.72 5.10 -19.34
N GLN A 362 -9.88 4.64 -19.75
CA GLN A 362 -10.68 5.29 -20.82
C GLN A 362 -11.31 6.59 -20.34
N VAL A 363 -11.73 6.67 -19.10
CA VAL A 363 -12.20 7.93 -18.50
C VAL A 363 -11.06 8.95 -18.45
N PHE A 364 -9.85 8.54 -18.09
CA PHE A 364 -8.67 9.41 -18.10
C PHE A 364 -8.32 9.93 -19.49
N GLN A 365 -8.24 9.06 -20.48
CA GLN A 365 -7.89 9.47 -21.84
C GLN A 365 -8.96 10.36 -22.51
N ALA A 366 -10.23 10.18 -22.17
CA ALA A 366 -11.30 11.02 -22.68
C ALA A 366 -11.32 12.41 -22.01
N GLU A 367 -11.10 12.48 -20.71
CA GLU A 367 -11.03 13.74 -19.97
C GLU A 367 -9.76 14.54 -20.32
N ASP A 368 -8.63 13.88 -20.49
CA ASP A 368 -7.38 14.50 -20.97
C ASP A 368 -7.52 15.04 -22.42
N PHE A 369 -8.27 14.36 -23.26
CA PHE A 369 -8.50 14.81 -24.65
C PHE A 369 -9.40 16.05 -24.71
N ASP A 370 -10.45 16.11 -23.89
CA ASP A 370 -11.35 17.27 -23.82
C ASP A 370 -10.66 18.49 -23.21
N TYR A 371 -9.74 18.30 -22.26
CA TYR A 371 -8.95 19.37 -21.66
C TYR A 371 -7.91 19.93 -22.64
N ALA A 372 -7.28 19.08 -23.44
CA ALA A 372 -6.30 19.51 -24.45
C ALA A 372 -6.95 20.27 -25.63
N GLN A 373 -8.24 20.06 -25.92
CA GLN A 373 -8.97 20.78 -26.96
C GLN A 373 -9.58 22.12 -26.50
N GLY A 374 -9.64 22.35 -25.19
CA GLY A 374 -10.16 23.59 -24.61
C GLY A 374 -9.16 24.74 -24.48
N VAL A 375 -7.93 24.56 -24.93
CA VAL A 375 -6.87 25.59 -24.87
C VAL A 375 -6.49 26.00 -26.30
N TYR A 376 -7.45 26.57 -27.01
CA TYR A 376 -7.22 27.39 -28.20
C TYR A 376 -8.09 28.65 -28.14
#